data_d34e205ddcd3f672bc7394a4e51ca153
#
_entry.id   d34e205ddcd3f672bc7394a4e51ca153
#
_cell.length_a   1.000
_cell.length_b   1.000
_cell.length_c   1.000
_cell.angle_alpha   90.00
_cell.angle_beta   90.00
_cell.angle_gamma   90.00
#
_symmetry.space_group_name_H-M   'P 1'
#
loop_
_entity.id
_entity.type
_entity.pdbx_description
1 polymer ?
#
loop_
_entity_poly.entity_id
_entity_poly.type
_entity_poly.pdbx_seq_one_letter_code
_entity_poly.pdbx_strand_id
1 'polypeptide(L)'
;PHFAQSFVRAYKLAMTPPHEPVMIALDAELQESTTHERAKLAIPRYVPTSPPQGDANAVREAARLLANAERPVIVADKCARTAGGVKLLVELAEALQAPVIDQKGRMNFPNTHHLSQNARGRALIGQADVIIGLELSDYWATVNGHIDNGEDDGAGLNESHIKPDAKLISISSILLNTKSNYQDFQRFQVVDVEMAADAEATLPALIEAVRQALPAGRKAAIEARGQAVKKAWSEARERTRVAASYAWDARPISTARMAMEVYAQIKDLDWSSVGGDRQLSAWPTRLWPMDKHYHHIGGPGGYGVGYGLPAAVGAALANRDAGRFSVNFQPDGDLMFSPGVLWTAARHKIPLLSVMHNNRGYHQETMHVQRMSNRRNRVAFVGKDLGPLGTRIENPDIDYAKLASSMGAYSAGPITDPKDLAPALKKAVEAVKAGEPALVDVVTQPR
;
A
#
# COMPACT_ATOMS: atom_id res chain seq x y z
N PRO A 1 27.14 -19.22 22.74
CA PRO A 1 26.84 -20.61 22.42
C PRO A 1 25.48 -20.80 21.72
N HIS A 2 24.47 -19.95 22.00
CA HIS A 2 23.10 -20.12 21.51
C HIS A 2 22.68 -19.13 20.42
N PHE A 3 23.59 -18.36 19.84
CA PHE A 3 23.26 -17.32 18.84
C PHE A 3 22.49 -17.91 17.64
N ALA A 4 22.95 -19.00 17.06
CA ALA A 4 22.29 -19.61 15.90
C ALA A 4 20.85 -20.06 16.23
N GLN A 5 20.63 -20.60 17.43
CA GLN A 5 19.30 -21.00 17.90
C GLN A 5 18.40 -19.79 18.11
N SER A 6 18.90 -18.73 18.74
CA SER A 6 18.18 -17.49 18.98
C SER A 6 17.82 -16.79 17.65
N PHE A 7 18.73 -16.80 16.68
CA PHE A 7 18.51 -16.23 15.37
C PHE A 7 17.43 -16.99 14.59
N VAL A 8 17.50 -18.32 14.53
CA VAL A 8 16.46 -19.13 13.85
C VAL A 8 15.12 -19.00 14.53
N ARG A 9 15.09 -18.87 15.87
CA ARG A 9 13.84 -18.59 16.61
C ARG A 9 13.27 -17.22 16.27
N ALA A 10 14.10 -16.19 16.25
CA ALA A 10 13.69 -14.83 15.87
C ALA A 10 13.17 -14.79 14.43
N TYR A 11 13.89 -15.43 13.50
CA TYR A 11 13.45 -15.58 12.11
C TYR A 11 12.10 -16.31 12.03
N LYS A 12 11.92 -17.38 12.79
CA LYS A 12 10.63 -18.09 12.85
C LYS A 12 9.50 -17.17 13.33
N LEU A 13 9.73 -16.36 14.35
CA LEU A 13 8.73 -15.37 14.82
C LEU A 13 8.41 -14.34 13.74
N ALA A 14 9.42 -13.78 13.09
CA ALA A 14 9.22 -12.82 12.00
C ALA A 14 8.48 -13.41 10.80
N MET A 15 8.66 -14.71 10.53
CA MET A 15 8.01 -15.42 9.42
C MET A 15 6.66 -16.07 9.78
N THR A 16 6.19 -15.89 11.01
CA THR A 16 4.87 -16.36 11.44
C THR A 16 3.88 -15.18 11.35
N PRO A 17 2.68 -15.34 10.74
CA PRO A 17 1.68 -14.29 10.75
C PRO A 17 1.43 -13.73 12.15
N PRO A 18 1.34 -12.40 12.28
CA PRO A 18 1.18 -11.34 11.27
C PRO A 18 2.46 -10.85 10.58
N HIS A 19 3.60 -11.55 10.67
CA HIS A 19 4.88 -11.17 10.04
C HIS A 19 5.44 -9.84 10.56
N GLU A 20 5.53 -9.72 11.86
CA GLU A 20 6.02 -8.51 12.52
C GLU A 20 7.56 -8.50 12.63
N PRO A 21 8.17 -7.31 12.73
CA PRO A 21 9.61 -7.19 12.91
C PRO A 21 10.04 -7.75 14.28
N VAL A 22 11.21 -8.39 14.30
CA VAL A 22 11.85 -8.92 15.51
C VAL A 22 13.23 -8.33 15.65
N MET A 23 13.56 -7.83 16.83
CA MET A 23 14.88 -7.28 17.15
C MET A 23 15.68 -8.28 17.98
N ILE A 24 16.93 -8.48 17.60
CA ILE A 24 17.92 -9.23 18.37
C ILE A 24 19.01 -8.25 18.82
N ALA A 25 19.11 -8.05 20.13
CA ALA A 25 20.24 -7.29 20.70
C ALA A 25 21.41 -8.24 20.97
N LEU A 26 22.59 -7.88 20.52
CA LEU A 26 23.83 -8.61 20.73
C LEU A 26 24.80 -7.77 21.58
N ASP A 27 25.29 -8.37 22.64
CA ASP A 27 26.35 -7.77 23.44
C ASP A 27 27.66 -7.65 22.63
N ALA A 28 28.41 -6.56 22.83
CA ALA A 28 29.65 -6.29 22.09
C ALA A 28 30.72 -7.36 22.35
N GLU A 29 30.88 -7.80 23.60
CA GLU A 29 31.83 -8.85 23.95
C GLU A 29 31.50 -10.16 23.20
N LEU A 30 30.21 -10.50 23.10
CA LEU A 30 29.79 -11.68 22.32
C LEU A 30 30.14 -11.56 20.84
N GLN A 31 30.05 -10.35 20.27
CA GLN A 31 30.37 -10.09 18.85
C GLN A 31 31.88 -10.15 18.59
N GLU A 32 32.72 -9.72 19.54
CA GLU A 32 34.16 -9.66 19.44
C GLU A 32 34.83 -10.98 19.82
N SER A 33 34.14 -11.85 20.55
CA SER A 33 34.68 -13.14 21.00
C SER A 33 34.96 -14.08 19.83
N THR A 34 36.10 -14.75 19.89
CA THR A 34 36.50 -15.74 18.89
C THR A 34 35.68 -17.03 19.02
N THR A 35 35.29 -17.59 17.90
CA THR A 35 34.60 -18.89 17.86
C THR A 35 35.66 -20.00 17.75
N HIS A 36 35.99 -20.65 18.83
CA HIS A 36 37.07 -21.62 18.89
C HIS A 36 36.81 -22.91 18.08
N GLU A 37 35.54 -23.25 17.82
CA GLU A 37 35.22 -24.52 17.15
C GLU A 37 34.06 -24.32 16.15
N ARG A 38 34.34 -23.70 15.00
CA ARG A 38 33.31 -23.50 13.92
C ARG A 38 32.67 -24.82 13.46
N ALA A 39 33.38 -25.92 13.48
CA ALA A 39 32.89 -27.24 13.06
C ALA A 39 31.74 -27.78 13.95
N LYS A 40 31.57 -27.27 15.16
CA LYS A 40 30.54 -27.68 16.12
C LYS A 40 29.30 -26.75 16.16
N LEU A 41 29.23 -25.73 15.32
CA LEU A 41 28.07 -24.85 15.25
C LEU A 41 26.89 -25.59 14.59
N ALA A 42 25.98 -26.08 15.41
CA ALA A 42 24.73 -26.64 14.93
C ALA A 42 23.71 -25.51 14.65
N ILE A 43 23.42 -25.26 13.38
CA ILE A 43 22.35 -24.33 12.97
C ILE A 43 21.04 -25.14 12.92
N PRO A 44 20.03 -24.81 13.75
CA PRO A 44 18.76 -25.50 13.71
C PRO A 44 18.06 -25.39 12.34
N ARG A 45 17.41 -26.47 11.93
CA ARG A 45 16.59 -26.44 10.72
C ARG A 45 15.38 -25.54 10.94
N TYR A 46 15.16 -24.58 10.04
CA TYR A 46 13.93 -23.80 10.00
C TYR A 46 12.78 -24.65 9.42
N VAL A 47 11.65 -24.65 10.12
CA VAL A 47 10.39 -25.21 9.65
C VAL A 47 9.32 -24.14 9.73
N PRO A 48 8.67 -23.75 8.61
CA PRO A 48 7.60 -22.78 8.60
C PRO A 48 6.46 -23.17 9.54
N THR A 49 5.92 -22.20 10.26
CA THR A 49 4.73 -22.40 11.08
C THR A 49 3.49 -22.32 10.19
N SER A 50 2.59 -23.28 10.33
CA SER A 50 1.27 -23.22 9.70
C SER A 50 0.46 -22.06 10.32
N PRO A 51 -0.11 -21.14 9.52
CA PRO A 51 -0.92 -20.05 10.05
C PRO A 51 -2.21 -20.59 10.69
N PRO A 52 -2.72 -19.92 11.75
CA PRO A 52 -3.96 -20.36 12.39
C PRO A 52 -5.16 -20.03 11.49
N GLN A 53 -6.06 -20.99 11.35
CA GLN A 53 -7.36 -20.82 10.72
C GLN A 53 -8.40 -20.39 11.75
N GLY A 54 -9.43 -19.65 11.34
CA GLY A 54 -10.54 -19.26 12.20
C GLY A 54 -11.33 -20.45 12.75
N ASP A 55 -11.89 -20.29 13.95
CA ASP A 55 -12.75 -21.29 14.57
C ASP A 55 -13.94 -21.65 13.66
N ALA A 56 -14.27 -22.93 13.58
CA ALA A 56 -15.29 -23.43 12.66
C ALA A 56 -16.71 -22.88 12.95
N ASN A 57 -17.06 -22.57 14.22
CA ASN A 57 -18.34 -21.96 14.55
C ASN A 57 -18.37 -20.48 14.14
N ALA A 58 -17.28 -19.75 14.40
CA ALA A 58 -17.13 -18.36 13.99
C ALA A 58 -17.16 -18.23 12.46
N VAL A 59 -16.50 -19.14 11.73
CA VAL A 59 -16.55 -19.20 10.26
C VAL A 59 -17.96 -19.45 9.74
N ARG A 60 -18.71 -20.38 10.35
CA ARG A 60 -20.11 -20.64 9.97
C ARG A 60 -21.01 -19.43 10.25
N GLU A 61 -20.83 -18.77 11.38
CA GLU A 61 -21.62 -17.55 11.70
C GLU A 61 -21.30 -16.40 10.74
N ALA A 62 -20.01 -16.15 10.44
CA ALA A 62 -19.62 -15.18 9.44
C ALA A 62 -20.23 -15.48 8.06
N ALA A 63 -20.18 -16.76 7.65
CA ALA A 63 -20.78 -17.21 6.40
C ALA A 63 -22.31 -17.02 6.37
N ARG A 64 -22.98 -17.31 7.48
CA ARG A 64 -24.44 -17.10 7.64
C ARG A 64 -24.80 -15.61 7.49
N LEU A 65 -24.06 -14.73 8.14
CA LEU A 65 -24.28 -13.28 8.02
C LEU A 65 -24.08 -12.80 6.58
N LEU A 66 -22.96 -13.19 5.95
CA LEU A 66 -22.64 -12.79 4.58
C LEU A 66 -23.63 -13.33 3.55
N ALA A 67 -24.05 -14.60 3.67
CA ALA A 67 -24.98 -15.22 2.74
C ALA A 67 -26.38 -14.60 2.79
N ASN A 68 -26.79 -14.08 3.95
CA ASN A 68 -28.07 -13.41 4.14
C ASN A 68 -28.03 -11.89 3.92
N ALA A 69 -26.85 -11.32 3.72
CA ALA A 69 -26.70 -9.87 3.53
C ALA A 69 -27.30 -9.38 2.22
N GLU A 70 -27.98 -8.24 2.26
CA GLU A 70 -28.45 -7.55 1.07
C GLU A 70 -27.34 -6.74 0.42
N ARG A 71 -26.48 -6.14 1.23
CA ARG A 71 -25.37 -5.26 0.82
C ARG A 71 -24.08 -5.62 1.54
N PRO A 72 -23.55 -6.85 1.34
CA PRO A 72 -22.27 -7.22 1.92
C PRO A 72 -21.14 -6.42 1.30
N VAL A 73 -20.15 -6.05 2.10
CA VAL A 73 -18.90 -5.38 1.67
C VAL A 73 -17.71 -6.13 2.24
N ILE A 74 -16.73 -6.40 1.39
CA ILE A 74 -15.44 -6.97 1.79
C ILE A 74 -14.42 -5.86 1.82
N VAL A 75 -13.73 -5.68 2.95
CA VAL A 75 -12.59 -4.76 3.07
C VAL A 75 -11.34 -5.58 3.34
N ALA A 76 -10.32 -5.47 2.50
CA ALA A 76 -9.07 -6.21 2.62
C ALA A 76 -7.88 -5.23 2.70
N ASP A 77 -6.94 -5.51 3.60
CA ASP A 77 -5.72 -4.70 3.73
C ASP A 77 -4.45 -5.54 3.51
N LYS A 78 -4.07 -6.40 4.44
CA LYS A 78 -2.86 -7.25 4.34
C LYS A 78 -3.20 -8.73 4.12
N CYS A 79 -4.36 -9.03 3.55
CA CYS A 79 -4.95 -10.35 3.46
C CYS A 79 -4.22 -11.28 2.47
N ALA A 80 -4.19 -10.91 1.19
CA ALA A 80 -3.70 -11.79 0.12
C ALA A 80 -2.16 -11.73 0.01
N ARG A 81 -1.47 -12.65 0.67
CA ARG A 81 0.01 -12.72 0.66
C ARG A 81 0.58 -13.44 -0.56
N THR A 82 -0.22 -14.29 -1.17
CA THR A 82 0.19 -15.15 -2.29
C THR A 82 -0.71 -14.97 -3.49
N ALA A 83 -0.27 -15.47 -4.65
CA ALA A 83 -1.13 -15.56 -5.83
C ALA A 83 -2.39 -16.41 -5.57
N GLY A 84 -2.28 -17.43 -4.70
CA GLY A 84 -3.41 -18.23 -4.23
C GLY A 84 -4.39 -17.41 -3.39
N GLY A 85 -3.88 -16.58 -2.48
CA GLY A 85 -4.70 -15.69 -1.65
C GLY A 85 -5.51 -14.69 -2.47
N VAL A 86 -4.92 -14.09 -3.51
CA VAL A 86 -5.66 -13.23 -4.45
C VAL A 86 -6.81 -13.98 -5.12
N LYS A 87 -6.58 -15.22 -5.60
CA LYS A 87 -7.62 -16.04 -6.21
C LYS A 87 -8.73 -16.38 -5.25
N LEU A 88 -8.41 -16.76 -4.01
CA LEU A 88 -9.40 -17.06 -2.97
C LEU A 88 -10.26 -15.83 -2.63
N LEU A 89 -9.66 -14.64 -2.55
CA LEU A 89 -10.42 -13.43 -2.29
C LEU A 89 -11.37 -13.08 -3.46
N VAL A 90 -10.93 -13.30 -4.71
CA VAL A 90 -11.80 -13.17 -5.89
C VAL A 90 -12.96 -14.16 -5.80
N GLU A 91 -12.69 -15.41 -5.46
CA GLU A 91 -13.69 -16.47 -5.34
C GLU A 91 -14.75 -16.16 -4.27
N LEU A 92 -14.34 -15.66 -3.10
CA LEU A 92 -15.28 -15.20 -2.06
C LEU A 92 -16.14 -14.04 -2.57
N ALA A 93 -15.53 -13.05 -3.20
CA ALA A 93 -16.23 -11.88 -3.72
C ALA A 93 -17.25 -12.26 -4.80
N GLU A 94 -16.87 -13.16 -5.72
CA GLU A 94 -17.76 -13.66 -6.77
C GLU A 94 -18.92 -14.51 -6.24
N ALA A 95 -18.66 -15.38 -5.26
CA ALA A 95 -19.72 -16.17 -4.62
C ALA A 95 -20.81 -15.28 -4.01
N LEU A 96 -20.42 -14.16 -3.44
CA LEU A 96 -21.32 -13.19 -2.83
C LEU A 96 -21.76 -12.07 -3.80
N GLN A 97 -21.13 -11.91 -4.97
CA GLN A 97 -21.22 -10.71 -5.81
C GLN A 97 -21.06 -9.43 -4.95
N ALA A 98 -20.11 -9.46 -4.01
CA ALA A 98 -19.85 -8.41 -3.04
C ALA A 98 -18.76 -7.45 -3.54
N PRO A 99 -18.93 -6.13 -3.43
CA PRO A 99 -17.87 -5.18 -3.69
C PRO A 99 -16.71 -5.37 -2.73
N VAL A 100 -15.48 -5.26 -3.26
CA VAL A 100 -14.25 -5.32 -2.51
C VAL A 100 -13.61 -3.94 -2.46
N ILE A 101 -13.23 -3.51 -1.26
CA ILE A 101 -12.44 -2.32 -0.98
C ILE A 101 -11.06 -2.80 -0.56
N ASP A 102 -10.07 -2.60 -1.41
CA ASP A 102 -8.67 -2.92 -1.14
C ASP A 102 -7.99 -1.70 -0.54
N GLN A 103 -7.62 -1.74 0.73
CA GLN A 103 -6.90 -0.65 1.43
C GLN A 103 -5.43 -0.59 1.05
N LYS A 104 -4.94 -1.58 0.28
CA LYS A 104 -3.61 -1.57 -0.33
C LYS A 104 -2.44 -1.60 0.66
N GLY A 105 -2.60 -2.27 1.78
CA GLY A 105 -1.46 -2.70 2.59
C GLY A 105 -0.58 -3.68 1.81
N ARG A 106 -1.18 -4.33 0.81
CA ARG A 106 -0.56 -5.08 -0.30
C ARG A 106 -1.54 -5.18 -1.47
N MET A 107 -1.17 -5.85 -2.55
CA MET A 107 -2.08 -6.18 -3.65
C MET A 107 -3.01 -7.31 -3.21
N ASN A 108 -4.25 -7.00 -2.82
CA ASN A 108 -5.21 -7.99 -2.34
C ASN A 108 -6.18 -8.44 -3.43
N PHE A 109 -6.61 -7.52 -4.29
CA PHE A 109 -7.68 -7.77 -5.24
C PHE A 109 -7.41 -7.10 -6.58
N PRO A 110 -7.61 -7.77 -7.74
CA PRO A 110 -7.39 -7.19 -9.06
C PRO A 110 -8.25 -5.94 -9.28
N ASN A 111 -7.63 -4.80 -9.56
CA ASN A 111 -8.36 -3.57 -9.86
C ASN A 111 -9.06 -3.62 -11.24
N THR A 112 -8.71 -4.60 -12.05
CA THR A 112 -9.33 -4.90 -13.34
C THR A 112 -10.66 -5.66 -13.19
N HIS A 113 -10.90 -6.25 -12.01
CA HIS A 113 -12.13 -6.98 -11.72
C HIS A 113 -13.26 -6.00 -11.34
N HIS A 114 -14.48 -6.24 -11.85
CA HIS A 114 -15.62 -5.34 -11.64
C HIS A 114 -16.07 -5.21 -10.17
N LEU A 115 -15.77 -6.19 -9.33
CA LEU A 115 -16.05 -6.12 -7.91
C LEU A 115 -15.03 -5.25 -7.14
N SER A 116 -13.93 -4.81 -7.75
CA SER A 116 -13.01 -3.83 -7.16
C SER A 116 -13.65 -2.44 -7.14
N GLN A 117 -13.97 -1.94 -5.95
CA GLN A 117 -14.81 -0.75 -5.78
C GLN A 117 -14.16 0.35 -4.94
N ASN A 118 -12.84 0.45 -4.95
CA ASN A 118 -12.07 1.41 -4.14
C ASN A 118 -12.54 2.87 -4.31
N ALA A 119 -12.91 3.26 -5.53
CA ALA A 119 -13.40 4.62 -5.82
C ALA A 119 -14.72 4.98 -5.10
N ARG A 120 -15.44 3.99 -4.57
CA ARG A 120 -16.74 4.14 -3.91
C ARG A 120 -16.71 3.66 -2.46
N GLY A 121 -15.54 3.37 -1.91
CA GLY A 121 -15.36 2.70 -0.63
C GLY A 121 -16.21 3.28 0.50
N ARG A 122 -16.11 4.59 0.76
CA ARG A 122 -16.88 5.26 1.83
C ARG A 122 -18.40 5.12 1.65
N ALA A 123 -18.90 5.30 0.42
CA ALA A 123 -20.32 5.19 0.15
C ALA A 123 -20.85 3.75 0.30
N LEU A 124 -20.02 2.75 -0.06
CA LEU A 124 -20.36 1.35 0.11
C LEU A 124 -20.39 0.93 1.58
N ILE A 125 -19.40 1.35 2.36
CA ILE A 125 -19.36 1.16 3.81
C ILE A 125 -20.62 1.73 4.47
N GLY A 126 -20.99 2.97 4.11
CA GLY A 126 -22.20 3.63 4.65
C GLY A 126 -23.53 2.97 4.26
N GLN A 127 -23.56 2.17 3.21
CA GLN A 127 -24.75 1.46 2.75
C GLN A 127 -24.80 -0.01 3.16
N ALA A 128 -23.68 -0.56 3.64
CA ALA A 128 -23.56 -1.97 3.98
C ALA A 128 -24.49 -2.36 5.14
N ASP A 129 -24.96 -3.60 5.10
CA ASP A 129 -25.61 -4.28 6.21
C ASP A 129 -24.69 -5.32 6.85
N VAL A 130 -23.68 -5.82 6.11
CA VAL A 130 -22.60 -6.67 6.63
C VAL A 130 -21.28 -6.21 6.06
N ILE A 131 -20.28 -5.99 6.92
CA ILE A 131 -18.92 -5.67 6.54
C ILE A 131 -17.97 -6.72 7.10
N ILE A 132 -17.20 -7.36 6.22
CA ILE A 132 -16.11 -8.23 6.64
C ILE A 132 -14.77 -7.54 6.41
N GLY A 133 -13.99 -7.38 7.48
CA GLY A 133 -12.61 -6.88 7.47
C GLY A 133 -11.61 -8.04 7.49
N LEU A 134 -10.69 -8.05 6.52
CA LEU A 134 -9.66 -9.08 6.35
C LEU A 134 -8.28 -8.47 6.53
N GLU A 135 -7.61 -8.80 7.64
CA GLU A 135 -6.29 -8.26 8.03
C GLU A 135 -6.23 -6.73 8.00
N LEU A 136 -7.28 -6.07 8.52
CA LEU A 136 -7.30 -4.62 8.58
C LEU A 136 -6.30 -4.11 9.61
N SER A 137 -5.49 -3.13 9.22
CA SER A 137 -4.56 -2.45 10.12
C SER A 137 -5.31 -1.62 11.17
N ASP A 138 -6.44 -1.01 10.80
CA ASP A 138 -7.33 -0.28 11.70
C ASP A 138 -8.79 -0.46 11.29
N TYR A 139 -9.51 -1.29 12.02
CA TYR A 139 -10.92 -1.54 11.76
C TYR A 139 -11.76 -0.30 12.08
N TRP A 140 -11.45 0.38 13.20
CA TRP A 140 -12.17 1.59 13.58
C TRP A 140 -12.06 2.67 12.51
N ALA A 141 -10.85 2.97 12.02
CA ALA A 141 -10.63 3.94 10.97
C ALA A 141 -11.30 3.56 9.62
N THR A 142 -11.56 2.28 9.41
CA THR A 142 -12.25 1.78 8.21
C THR A 142 -13.73 2.16 8.23
N VAL A 143 -14.39 2.08 9.38
CA VAL A 143 -15.84 2.23 9.50
C VAL A 143 -16.28 3.55 10.14
N ASN A 144 -15.32 4.36 10.61
CA ASN A 144 -15.57 5.66 11.21
C ASN A 144 -14.71 6.74 10.54
N GLY A 145 -15.08 8.00 10.75
CA GLY A 145 -14.28 9.17 10.43
C GLY A 145 -13.98 9.97 11.67
N HIS A 146 -12.82 10.61 11.67
CA HIS A 146 -12.45 11.64 12.63
C HIS A 146 -12.55 12.99 11.95
N ILE A 147 -13.47 13.82 12.40
CA ILE A 147 -13.61 15.21 11.96
C ILE A 147 -12.92 16.09 12.99
N ASP A 148 -11.78 16.59 12.62
CA ASP A 148 -11.10 17.62 13.38
C ASP A 148 -11.83 18.95 13.10
N ASN A 149 -12.76 19.34 13.97
CA ASN A 149 -13.57 20.54 13.83
C ASN A 149 -12.86 21.83 14.28
N GLY A 150 -11.65 21.72 14.83
CA GLY A 150 -10.85 22.87 15.25
C GLY A 150 -11.34 23.58 16.52
N GLU A 151 -12.28 22.98 17.25
CA GLU A 151 -12.71 23.51 18.56
C GLU A 151 -11.65 23.25 19.63
N ASP A 152 -11.58 24.11 20.64
CA ASP A 152 -10.45 24.24 21.56
C ASP A 152 -10.22 23.05 22.49
N ASP A 153 -11.12 22.10 22.58
CA ASP A 153 -11.02 20.97 23.49
C ASP A 153 -10.23 19.77 22.93
N GLY A 154 -9.78 19.85 21.68
CA GLY A 154 -9.02 18.79 21.01
C GLY A 154 -9.81 17.49 20.79
N ALA A 155 -11.09 17.48 21.18
CA ALA A 155 -12.01 16.37 20.94
C ALA A 155 -12.64 16.52 19.55
N GLY A 156 -11.95 16.06 18.51
CA GLY A 156 -12.57 15.96 17.20
C GLY A 156 -13.83 15.12 17.24
N LEU A 157 -14.83 15.46 16.43
CA LEU A 157 -16.04 14.67 16.30
C LEU A 157 -15.72 13.33 15.62
N ASN A 158 -16.02 12.24 16.30
CA ASN A 158 -16.00 10.91 15.69
C ASN A 158 -17.35 10.66 15.04
N GLU A 159 -17.36 10.39 13.76
CA GLU A 159 -18.57 10.08 13.00
C GLU A 159 -18.52 8.64 12.53
N SER A 160 -19.52 7.84 12.91
CA SER A 160 -19.67 6.52 12.34
C SER A 160 -20.18 6.61 10.91
N HIS A 161 -19.54 5.87 9.99
CA HIS A 161 -19.94 5.84 8.59
C HIS A 161 -20.93 4.70 8.29
N ILE A 162 -21.11 3.76 9.22
CA ILE A 162 -21.95 2.59 9.04
C ILE A 162 -23.36 2.81 9.55
N LYS A 163 -24.29 1.99 9.09
CA LYS A 163 -25.62 1.92 9.66
C LYS A 163 -25.57 1.38 11.09
N PRO A 164 -26.48 1.80 11.99
CA PRO A 164 -26.49 1.34 13.38
C PRO A 164 -26.68 -0.18 13.54
N ASP A 165 -27.35 -0.81 12.59
CA ASP A 165 -27.68 -2.25 12.56
C ASP A 165 -26.70 -3.08 11.71
N ALA A 166 -25.69 -2.46 11.09
CA ALA A 166 -24.72 -3.15 10.27
C ALA A 166 -23.92 -4.16 11.12
N LYS A 167 -23.77 -5.37 10.59
CA LYS A 167 -22.99 -6.45 11.21
C LYS A 167 -21.53 -6.36 10.78
N LEU A 168 -20.62 -6.47 11.74
CA LEU A 168 -19.20 -6.35 11.53
C LEU A 168 -18.51 -7.69 11.80
N ILE A 169 -17.65 -8.12 10.87
CA ILE A 169 -16.88 -9.35 10.97
C ILE A 169 -15.40 -8.99 10.82
N SER A 170 -14.55 -9.45 11.75
CA SER A 170 -13.09 -9.26 11.70
C SER A 170 -12.39 -10.61 11.63
N ILE A 171 -11.48 -10.77 10.65
CA ILE A 171 -10.51 -11.86 10.62
C ILE A 171 -9.14 -11.22 10.52
N SER A 172 -8.34 -11.33 11.59
CA SER A 172 -7.03 -10.68 11.64
C SER A 172 -6.04 -11.45 12.51
N SER A 173 -4.88 -11.73 11.93
CA SER A 173 -3.75 -12.34 12.64
C SER A 173 -3.05 -11.35 13.59
N ILE A 174 -3.24 -10.05 13.39
CA ILE A 174 -2.72 -9.00 14.30
C ILE A 174 -3.22 -9.19 15.74
N LEU A 175 -4.44 -9.69 15.91
CA LEU A 175 -5.04 -9.92 17.21
C LEU A 175 -4.30 -10.98 18.05
N LEU A 176 -3.52 -11.86 17.41
CA LEU A 176 -2.73 -12.91 18.08
C LEU A 176 -1.61 -12.33 18.96
N ASN A 177 -1.09 -11.15 18.61
CA ASN A 177 0.04 -10.52 19.27
C ASN A 177 -0.29 -9.16 19.89
N THR A 178 -1.57 -8.80 19.94
CA THR A 178 -2.00 -7.49 20.44
C THR A 178 -1.76 -7.38 21.96
N LYS A 179 -0.66 -6.76 22.33
CA LYS A 179 -0.32 -6.38 23.71
C LYS A 179 -0.28 -4.88 23.91
N SER A 180 -0.46 -4.12 22.86
CA SER A 180 -0.52 -2.67 22.83
C SER A 180 -1.46 -2.23 21.70
N ASN A 181 -1.69 -0.93 21.61
CA ASN A 181 -2.56 -0.38 20.59
C ASN A 181 -1.75 -0.07 19.31
N TYR A 182 -1.95 -0.86 18.25
CA TYR A 182 -1.25 -0.73 16.96
C TYR A 182 -2.05 0.05 15.91
N GLN A 183 -3.29 0.41 16.23
CA GLN A 183 -4.18 1.08 15.29
C GLN A 183 -3.86 2.57 15.23
N ASP A 184 -3.93 3.16 14.05
CA ASP A 184 -3.57 4.57 13.82
C ASP A 184 -4.34 5.53 14.74
N PHE A 185 -5.64 5.28 14.93
CA PHE A 185 -6.48 6.10 15.79
C PHE A 185 -6.56 5.61 17.24
N GLN A 186 -5.94 4.47 17.55
CA GLN A 186 -5.93 3.89 18.89
C GLN A 186 -7.35 3.74 19.48
N ARG A 187 -8.32 3.40 18.64
CA ARG A 187 -9.73 3.24 19.00
C ARG A 187 -10.13 1.77 18.90
N PHE A 188 -10.98 1.36 19.82
CA PHE A 188 -11.57 0.03 19.81
C PHE A 188 -12.85 0.02 18.98
N GLN A 189 -12.96 -0.93 18.04
CA GLN A 189 -14.17 -1.20 17.26
C GLN A 189 -14.80 -2.51 17.74
N VAL A 190 -16.01 -2.43 18.27
CA VAL A 190 -16.79 -3.62 18.56
C VAL A 190 -17.22 -4.28 17.25
N VAL A 191 -17.07 -5.59 17.16
CA VAL A 191 -17.51 -6.39 16.00
C VAL A 191 -18.41 -7.53 16.46
N ASP A 192 -19.29 -8.00 15.58
CA ASP A 192 -20.23 -9.10 15.92
C ASP A 192 -19.56 -10.48 15.87
N VAL A 193 -18.58 -10.65 14.97
CA VAL A 193 -17.77 -11.88 14.86
C VAL A 193 -16.29 -11.49 14.75
N GLU A 194 -15.47 -11.93 15.70
CA GLU A 194 -14.04 -11.66 15.73
C GLU A 194 -13.24 -12.96 15.73
N MET A 195 -12.30 -13.08 14.79
CA MET A 195 -11.41 -14.23 14.67
C MET A 195 -9.96 -13.79 14.74
N ALA A 196 -9.26 -14.17 15.81
CA ALA A 196 -7.80 -14.03 15.93
C ALA A 196 -7.12 -15.11 15.08
N ALA A 197 -7.14 -14.92 13.77
CA ALA A 197 -6.71 -15.90 12.78
C ALA A 197 -6.13 -15.23 11.52
N ASP A 198 -5.39 -16.01 10.75
CA ASP A 198 -4.90 -15.59 9.44
C ASP A 198 -6.03 -15.61 8.41
N ALA A 199 -6.29 -14.47 7.79
CA ALA A 199 -7.39 -14.34 6.85
C ALA A 199 -7.19 -15.21 5.61
N GLU A 200 -5.98 -15.23 4.99
CA GLU A 200 -5.71 -16.06 3.81
C GLU A 200 -5.91 -17.56 4.11
N ALA A 201 -5.44 -18.03 5.26
CA ALA A 201 -5.62 -19.41 5.68
C ALA A 201 -7.09 -19.75 5.99
N THR A 202 -7.91 -18.76 6.38
CA THR A 202 -9.31 -18.94 6.72
C THR A 202 -10.23 -18.89 5.48
N LEU A 203 -9.83 -18.20 4.40
CA LEU A 203 -10.64 -18.04 3.19
C LEU A 203 -11.20 -19.36 2.62
N PRO A 204 -10.46 -20.48 2.50
CA PRO A 204 -11.03 -21.71 1.94
C PRO A 204 -12.25 -22.22 2.72
N ALA A 205 -12.15 -22.24 4.06
CA ALA A 205 -13.25 -22.67 4.91
C ALA A 205 -14.44 -21.70 4.88
N LEU A 206 -14.15 -20.39 4.82
CA LEU A 206 -15.19 -19.36 4.72
C LEU A 206 -15.94 -19.46 3.38
N ILE A 207 -15.25 -19.65 2.26
CA ILE A 207 -15.85 -19.79 0.93
C ILE A 207 -16.78 -21.00 0.90
N GLU A 208 -16.33 -22.14 1.41
CA GLU A 208 -17.13 -23.35 1.47
C GLU A 208 -18.39 -23.15 2.35
N ALA A 209 -18.22 -22.56 3.53
CA ALA A 209 -19.34 -22.26 4.42
C ALA A 209 -20.32 -21.25 3.80
N VAL A 210 -19.84 -20.26 3.08
CA VAL A 210 -20.69 -19.29 2.34
C VAL A 210 -21.51 -20.03 1.28
N ARG A 211 -20.88 -20.88 0.47
CA ARG A 211 -21.60 -21.66 -0.56
C ARG A 211 -22.69 -22.54 0.01
N GLN A 212 -22.46 -23.16 1.15
CA GLN A 212 -23.44 -23.97 1.85
C GLN A 212 -24.57 -23.14 2.46
N ALA A 213 -24.27 -21.93 2.92
CA ALA A 213 -25.21 -21.03 3.56
C ALA A 213 -26.08 -20.20 2.58
N LEU A 214 -25.67 -20.10 1.30
CA LEU A 214 -26.38 -19.30 0.30
C LEU A 214 -27.79 -19.85 0.04
N PRO A 215 -28.87 -19.09 0.35
CA PRO A 215 -30.23 -19.55 0.10
C PRO A 215 -30.54 -19.61 -1.40
N ALA A 216 -31.07 -20.72 -1.86
CA ALA A 216 -31.40 -20.94 -3.28
C ALA A 216 -32.30 -19.81 -3.87
N GLY A 217 -33.22 -19.26 -3.07
CA GLY A 217 -34.14 -18.19 -3.50
C GLY A 217 -33.47 -16.82 -3.69
N ARG A 218 -32.18 -16.64 -3.28
CA ARG A 218 -31.48 -15.36 -3.39
C ARG A 218 -30.61 -15.20 -4.64
N LYS A 219 -30.50 -16.24 -5.46
CA LYS A 219 -29.61 -16.23 -6.63
C LYS A 219 -29.85 -15.03 -7.54
N ALA A 220 -31.10 -14.75 -7.90
CA ALA A 220 -31.44 -13.62 -8.77
C ALA A 220 -31.07 -12.26 -8.15
N ALA A 221 -31.27 -12.08 -6.83
CA ALA A 221 -30.91 -10.85 -6.14
C ALA A 221 -29.38 -10.66 -6.07
N ILE A 222 -28.62 -11.73 -5.88
CA ILE A 222 -27.16 -11.72 -5.87
C ILE A 222 -26.63 -11.36 -7.28
N GLU A 223 -27.17 -11.97 -8.33
CA GLU A 223 -26.82 -11.64 -9.71
C GLU A 223 -27.15 -10.19 -10.07
N ALA A 224 -28.33 -9.70 -9.70
CA ALA A 224 -28.72 -8.30 -9.90
C ALA A 224 -27.76 -7.32 -9.18
N ARG A 225 -27.33 -7.65 -7.95
CA ARG A 225 -26.31 -6.89 -7.22
C ARG A 225 -25.00 -6.84 -8.01
N GLY A 226 -24.52 -7.97 -8.52
CA GLY A 226 -23.32 -8.05 -9.34
C GLY A 226 -23.37 -7.16 -10.58
N GLN A 227 -24.50 -7.14 -11.29
CA GLN A 227 -24.70 -6.27 -12.45
C GLN A 227 -24.68 -4.79 -12.08
N ALA A 228 -25.32 -4.41 -10.97
CA ALA A 228 -25.31 -3.03 -10.49
C ALA A 228 -23.88 -2.58 -10.11
N VAL A 229 -23.11 -3.44 -9.44
CA VAL A 229 -21.71 -3.17 -9.07
C VAL A 229 -20.84 -3.05 -10.33
N LYS A 230 -21.04 -3.91 -11.33
CA LYS A 230 -20.32 -3.86 -12.62
C LYS A 230 -20.58 -2.54 -13.37
N LYS A 231 -21.83 -2.10 -13.44
CA LYS A 231 -22.18 -0.80 -14.04
C LYS A 231 -21.47 0.36 -13.32
N ALA A 232 -21.56 0.39 -12.00
CA ALA A 232 -20.93 1.44 -11.20
C ALA A 232 -19.39 1.43 -11.31
N TRP A 233 -18.76 0.26 -11.46
CA TRP A 233 -17.33 0.13 -11.73
C TRP A 233 -16.93 0.76 -13.07
N SER A 234 -17.67 0.46 -14.14
CA SER A 234 -17.41 1.02 -15.47
C SER A 234 -17.48 2.55 -15.46
N GLU A 235 -18.52 3.10 -14.81
CA GLU A 235 -18.71 4.54 -14.65
C GLU A 235 -17.59 5.19 -13.82
N ALA A 236 -17.16 4.54 -12.74
CA ALA A 236 -16.07 5.04 -11.91
C ALA A 236 -14.72 5.04 -12.65
N ARG A 237 -14.46 4.02 -13.47
CA ARG A 237 -13.26 3.97 -14.32
C ARG A 237 -13.26 5.07 -15.36
N GLU A 238 -14.39 5.32 -15.99
CA GLU A 238 -14.51 6.41 -16.98
C GLU A 238 -14.28 7.78 -16.31
N ARG A 239 -14.91 8.04 -15.17
CA ARG A 239 -14.63 9.27 -14.40
C ARG A 239 -13.15 9.40 -14.04
N THR A 240 -12.48 8.30 -13.70
CA THR A 240 -11.04 8.32 -13.39
C THR A 240 -10.22 8.67 -14.63
N ARG A 241 -10.56 8.13 -15.82
CA ARG A 241 -9.87 8.46 -17.07
C ARG A 241 -10.04 9.92 -17.44
N VAL A 242 -11.26 10.43 -17.33
CA VAL A 242 -11.56 11.85 -17.57
C VAL A 242 -10.77 12.72 -16.60
N ALA A 243 -10.77 12.40 -15.31
CA ALA A 243 -9.98 13.14 -14.32
C ALA A 243 -8.48 13.12 -14.60
N ALA A 244 -7.93 12.01 -15.10
CA ALA A 244 -6.53 11.90 -15.48
C ALA A 244 -6.15 12.74 -16.71
N SER A 245 -7.10 13.09 -17.57
CA SER A 245 -6.86 13.92 -18.76
C SER A 245 -6.74 15.41 -18.46
N TYR A 246 -7.17 15.85 -17.27
CA TYR A 246 -7.03 17.25 -16.90
C TYR A 246 -5.56 17.66 -16.78
N ALA A 247 -5.22 18.83 -17.31
CA ALA A 247 -3.86 19.36 -17.30
C ALA A 247 -2.83 18.40 -17.94
N TRP A 248 -3.24 17.59 -18.93
CA TRP A 248 -2.38 16.58 -19.56
C TRP A 248 -1.11 17.16 -20.15
N ASP A 249 -1.19 18.30 -20.84
CA ASP A 249 -0.07 18.99 -21.46
C ASP A 249 0.44 20.19 -20.64
N ALA A 250 0.05 20.28 -19.36
CA ALA A 250 0.46 21.39 -18.51
C ALA A 250 1.94 21.32 -18.12
N ARG A 251 2.46 22.46 -17.73
CA ARG A 251 3.78 22.69 -17.15
C ARG A 251 3.62 23.47 -15.84
N PRO A 252 4.07 22.93 -14.72
CA PRO A 252 4.73 21.63 -14.50
C PRO A 252 3.84 20.41 -14.89
N ILE A 253 4.50 19.26 -15.11
CA ILE A 253 3.86 18.04 -15.62
C ILE A 253 2.85 17.50 -14.60
N SER A 254 1.65 17.11 -15.06
CA SER A 254 0.66 16.50 -14.17
C SER A 254 1.10 15.11 -13.71
N THR A 255 0.78 14.76 -12.45
CA THR A 255 1.13 13.45 -11.88
C THR A 255 0.43 12.29 -12.58
N ALA A 256 -0.77 12.55 -13.16
CA ALA A 256 -1.48 11.56 -13.99
C ALA A 256 -0.72 11.29 -15.31
N ARG A 257 -0.25 12.35 -15.99
CA ARG A 257 0.57 12.21 -17.20
C ARG A 257 1.84 11.43 -16.90
N MET A 258 2.57 11.81 -15.85
CA MET A 258 3.78 11.11 -15.45
C MET A 258 3.52 9.61 -15.22
N ALA A 259 2.48 9.25 -14.47
CA ALA A 259 2.15 7.86 -14.21
C ALA A 259 1.85 7.08 -15.50
N MET A 260 1.11 7.68 -16.45
CA MET A 260 0.74 7.01 -17.70
C MET A 260 1.89 6.90 -18.68
N GLU A 261 2.79 7.88 -18.74
CA GLU A 261 4.00 7.80 -19.56
C GLU A 261 4.95 6.70 -19.07
N VAL A 262 5.09 6.55 -17.75
CA VAL A 262 5.83 5.42 -17.17
C VAL A 262 5.19 4.10 -17.56
N TYR A 263 3.87 3.97 -17.38
CA TYR A 263 3.16 2.75 -17.74
C TYR A 263 3.32 2.38 -19.21
N ALA A 264 3.26 3.36 -20.10
CA ALA A 264 3.43 3.15 -21.54
C ALA A 264 4.78 2.49 -21.90
N GLN A 265 5.84 2.73 -21.09
CA GLN A 265 7.16 2.14 -21.31
C GLN A 265 7.30 0.73 -20.72
N ILE A 266 6.51 0.38 -19.69
CA ILE A 266 6.72 -0.87 -18.94
C ILE A 266 5.56 -1.87 -19.07
N LYS A 267 4.45 -1.52 -19.71
CA LYS A 267 3.20 -2.32 -19.79
C LYS A 267 3.39 -3.74 -20.34
N ASP A 268 4.38 -3.92 -21.21
CA ASP A 268 4.68 -5.20 -21.86
C ASP A 268 5.77 -5.99 -21.12
N LEU A 269 6.25 -5.49 -19.98
CA LEU A 269 7.22 -6.15 -19.10
C LEU A 269 6.49 -6.86 -17.95
N ASP A 270 7.17 -7.78 -17.27
CA ASP A 270 6.72 -8.26 -15.96
C ASP A 270 7.22 -7.28 -14.90
N TRP A 271 6.34 -6.41 -14.41
CA TRP A 271 6.70 -5.28 -13.58
C TRP A 271 6.14 -5.36 -12.16
N SER A 272 6.75 -4.60 -11.26
CA SER A 272 6.30 -4.39 -9.88
C SER A 272 6.45 -2.93 -9.51
N SER A 273 5.38 -2.29 -9.01
CA SER A 273 5.44 -0.97 -8.39
C SER A 273 5.89 -1.12 -6.94
N VAL A 274 7.11 -0.64 -6.67
CA VAL A 274 7.81 -0.88 -5.41
C VAL A 274 7.82 0.33 -4.47
N GLY A 275 7.02 1.35 -4.77
CA GLY A 275 6.83 2.49 -3.86
C GLY A 275 6.25 3.74 -4.51
N GLY A 276 5.86 4.70 -3.68
CA GLY A 276 5.52 6.06 -4.05
C GLY A 276 4.14 6.31 -4.67
N ASP A 277 3.32 5.31 -4.90
CA ASP A 277 2.04 5.45 -5.61
C ASP A 277 1.07 6.44 -4.93
N ARG A 278 1.06 6.46 -3.60
CA ARG A 278 0.15 7.34 -2.82
C ARG A 278 0.48 8.82 -2.99
N GLN A 279 1.76 9.15 -3.13
CA GLN A 279 2.25 10.51 -3.30
C GLN A 279 1.82 11.12 -4.65
N LEU A 280 1.48 10.28 -5.62
CA LEU A 280 0.95 10.67 -6.92
C LEU A 280 -0.58 10.67 -6.98
N SER A 281 -1.29 10.96 -5.92
CA SER A 281 -2.76 10.81 -5.86
C SER A 281 -3.22 9.39 -6.25
N ALA A 282 -2.37 8.41 -6.02
CA ALA A 282 -2.57 6.99 -6.34
C ALA A 282 -2.89 6.73 -7.83
N TRP A 283 -2.41 7.57 -8.77
CA TRP A 283 -2.66 7.37 -10.20
C TRP A 283 -2.23 5.98 -10.70
N PRO A 284 -1.06 5.43 -10.33
CA PRO A 284 -0.70 4.06 -10.75
C PRO A 284 -1.77 3.04 -10.36
N THR A 285 -2.18 3.00 -9.09
CA THR A 285 -3.18 2.04 -8.61
C THR A 285 -4.60 2.31 -9.12
N ARG A 286 -4.87 3.49 -9.66
CA ARG A 286 -6.16 3.87 -10.26
C ARG A 286 -6.24 3.58 -11.76
N LEU A 287 -5.12 3.68 -12.48
CA LEU A 287 -5.07 3.64 -13.93
C LEU A 287 -4.41 2.37 -14.50
N TRP A 288 -3.35 1.87 -13.83
CA TRP A 288 -2.65 0.68 -14.31
C TRP A 288 -3.44 -0.58 -14.00
N PRO A 289 -3.49 -1.57 -14.91
CA PRO A 289 -4.08 -2.86 -14.60
C PRO A 289 -3.19 -3.63 -13.63
N MET A 290 -3.64 -3.76 -12.40
CA MET A 290 -2.96 -4.51 -11.35
C MET A 290 -3.75 -5.79 -11.06
N ASP A 291 -3.19 -6.94 -11.42
CA ASP A 291 -3.83 -8.26 -11.30
C ASP A 291 -2.90 -9.35 -10.73
N LYS A 292 -1.62 -9.04 -10.51
CA LYS A 292 -0.65 -9.96 -9.91
C LYS A 292 -0.32 -9.50 -8.48
N HIS A 293 -0.15 -10.45 -7.57
CA HIS A 293 0.10 -10.18 -6.14
C HIS A 293 1.33 -9.29 -5.87
N TYR A 294 2.25 -9.18 -6.81
CA TYR A 294 3.45 -8.35 -6.72
C TYR A 294 3.38 -7.03 -7.51
N HIS A 295 2.27 -6.74 -8.19
CA HIS A 295 2.11 -5.46 -8.91
C HIS A 295 2.13 -4.25 -7.97
N HIS A 296 1.78 -4.44 -6.70
CA HIS A 296 1.90 -3.42 -5.66
C HIS A 296 2.32 -4.06 -4.34
N ILE A 297 3.46 -3.63 -3.81
CA ILE A 297 4.04 -4.23 -2.59
C ILE A 297 3.57 -3.57 -1.28
N GLY A 298 2.71 -2.57 -1.36
CA GLY A 298 2.26 -1.78 -0.21
C GLY A 298 3.13 -0.56 0.05
N GLY A 299 3.02 -0.01 1.24
CA GLY A 299 3.72 1.18 1.68
C GLY A 299 4.32 1.05 3.08
N PRO A 300 4.91 2.12 3.60
CA PRO A 300 5.51 2.12 4.93
C PRO A 300 4.42 1.95 5.99
N GLY A 301 4.60 0.96 6.87
CA GLY A 301 3.67 0.74 7.98
C GLY A 301 3.74 1.82 9.07
N GLY A 302 4.86 2.53 9.16
CA GLY A 302 5.12 3.54 10.20
C GLY A 302 5.12 4.99 9.70
N TYR A 303 4.74 5.24 8.45
CA TYR A 303 4.71 6.57 7.82
C TYR A 303 6.03 7.35 7.90
N GLY A 304 7.16 6.67 8.10
CA GLY A 304 8.48 7.30 8.19
C GLY A 304 8.93 7.92 6.86
N VAL A 305 9.33 9.19 6.89
CA VAL A 305 9.94 9.86 5.73
C VAL A 305 11.36 9.28 5.51
N GLY A 306 11.76 9.15 4.25
CA GLY A 306 13.02 8.51 3.88
C GLY A 306 12.92 6.99 3.64
N TYR A 307 11.75 6.40 3.84
CA TYR A 307 11.49 4.98 3.57
C TYR A 307 11.49 4.64 2.09
N GLY A 308 10.98 5.54 1.23
CA GLY A 308 10.58 5.24 -0.15
C GLY A 308 11.68 4.56 -0.98
N LEU A 309 12.79 5.25 -1.21
CA LEU A 309 13.85 4.73 -2.07
C LEU A 309 14.63 3.55 -1.45
N PRO A 310 14.99 3.53 -0.15
CA PRO A 310 15.63 2.36 0.45
C PRO A 310 14.79 1.08 0.35
N ALA A 311 13.49 1.18 0.61
CA ALA A 311 12.58 0.05 0.45
C ALA A 311 12.45 -0.41 -1.01
N ALA A 312 12.39 0.55 -1.95
CA ALA A 312 12.34 0.25 -3.38
C ALA A 312 13.60 -0.46 -3.86
N VAL A 313 14.79 -0.07 -3.37
CA VAL A 313 16.06 -0.75 -3.67
C VAL A 313 16.04 -2.18 -3.13
N GLY A 314 15.57 -2.38 -1.90
CA GLY A 314 15.42 -3.73 -1.32
C GLY A 314 14.45 -4.61 -2.10
N ALA A 315 13.30 -4.04 -2.50
CA ALA A 315 12.31 -4.75 -3.32
C ALA A 315 12.84 -5.06 -4.74
N ALA A 316 13.57 -4.12 -5.35
CA ALA A 316 14.18 -4.33 -6.66
C ALA A 316 15.25 -5.43 -6.61
N LEU A 317 16.02 -5.52 -5.51
CA LEU A 317 16.96 -6.60 -5.29
C LEU A 317 16.26 -7.97 -5.25
N ALA A 318 15.14 -8.07 -4.55
CA ALA A 318 14.32 -9.28 -4.51
C ALA A 318 13.67 -9.61 -5.87
N ASN A 319 13.19 -8.60 -6.59
CA ASN A 319 12.58 -8.75 -7.90
C ASN A 319 13.58 -9.13 -8.99
N ARG A 320 14.84 -8.72 -8.87
CA ARG A 320 15.93 -9.05 -9.84
C ARG A 320 16.03 -10.55 -10.06
N ASP A 321 16.04 -11.34 -8.99
CA ASP A 321 16.16 -12.80 -9.08
C ASP A 321 14.91 -13.46 -9.69
N ALA A 322 13.77 -12.77 -9.66
CA ALA A 322 12.53 -13.17 -10.30
C ALA A 322 12.38 -12.63 -11.74
N GLY A 323 13.36 -11.89 -12.27
CA GLY A 323 13.31 -11.27 -13.58
C GLY A 323 12.27 -10.15 -13.74
N ARG A 324 11.83 -9.54 -12.63
CA ARG A 324 10.80 -8.50 -12.64
C ARG A 324 11.38 -7.11 -12.73
N PHE A 325 10.77 -6.29 -13.57
CA PHE A 325 11.10 -4.87 -13.69
C PHE A 325 10.52 -4.09 -12.49
N SER A 326 11.37 -3.41 -11.74
CA SER A 326 10.96 -2.62 -10.59
C SER A 326 10.85 -1.14 -10.93
N VAL A 327 9.72 -0.52 -10.55
CA VAL A 327 9.48 0.92 -10.71
C VAL A 327 9.07 1.56 -9.38
N ASN A 328 9.70 2.69 -9.06
CA ASN A 328 9.41 3.50 -7.88
C ASN A 328 9.06 4.93 -8.30
N PHE A 329 8.05 5.51 -7.67
CA PHE A 329 7.80 6.95 -7.72
C PHE A 329 8.35 7.59 -6.46
N GLN A 330 9.31 8.47 -6.60
CA GLN A 330 10.08 9.00 -5.48
C GLN A 330 9.77 10.48 -5.26
N PRO A 331 9.15 10.85 -4.13
CA PRO A 331 9.02 12.27 -3.76
C PRO A 331 10.38 12.91 -3.49
N ASP A 332 10.49 14.16 -3.87
CA ASP A 332 11.72 14.95 -3.74
C ASP A 332 12.19 15.07 -2.29
N GLY A 333 11.31 15.49 -1.38
CA GLY A 333 11.65 15.61 0.03
C GLY A 333 11.97 14.29 0.71
N ASP A 334 11.29 13.20 0.35
CA ASP A 334 11.54 11.87 0.89
C ASP A 334 12.94 11.34 0.51
N LEU A 335 13.36 11.60 -0.75
CA LEU A 335 14.71 11.22 -1.18
C LEU A 335 15.82 11.85 -0.34
N MET A 336 15.62 13.10 0.08
CA MET A 336 16.66 13.85 0.81
C MET A 336 16.98 13.28 2.19
N PHE A 337 16.15 12.41 2.74
CA PHE A 337 16.45 11.70 3.99
C PHE A 337 17.45 10.55 3.81
N SER A 338 17.52 9.96 2.61
CA SER A 338 18.36 8.79 2.36
C SER A 338 18.96 8.77 0.94
N PRO A 339 19.55 9.86 0.44
CA PRO A 339 20.03 9.93 -0.94
C PRO A 339 21.20 8.95 -1.21
N GLY A 340 21.98 8.60 -0.19
CA GLY A 340 23.09 7.66 -0.32
C GLY A 340 22.72 6.26 -0.80
N VAL A 341 21.45 5.89 -0.73
CA VAL A 341 20.97 4.60 -1.25
C VAL A 341 21.08 4.50 -2.78
N LEU A 342 21.14 5.63 -3.50
CA LEU A 342 21.43 5.66 -4.94
C LEU A 342 22.79 5.05 -5.24
N TRP A 343 23.82 5.41 -4.44
CA TRP A 343 25.14 4.80 -4.54
C TRP A 343 25.10 3.30 -4.23
N THR A 344 24.33 2.89 -3.22
CA THR A 344 24.15 1.47 -2.89
C THR A 344 23.55 0.70 -4.07
N ALA A 345 22.52 1.25 -4.70
CA ALA A 345 21.88 0.65 -5.88
C ALA A 345 22.87 0.52 -7.04
N ALA A 346 23.63 1.58 -7.35
CA ALA A 346 24.65 1.58 -8.40
C ALA A 346 25.79 0.60 -8.08
N ARG A 347 26.33 0.63 -6.86
CA ARG A 347 27.42 -0.26 -6.40
C ARG A 347 27.07 -1.74 -6.56
N HIS A 348 25.82 -2.11 -6.30
CA HIS A 348 25.35 -3.50 -6.35
C HIS A 348 24.57 -3.84 -7.62
N LYS A 349 24.55 -2.94 -8.61
CA LYS A 349 23.83 -3.11 -9.88
C LYS A 349 22.41 -3.61 -9.67
N ILE A 350 21.64 -2.87 -8.85
CA ILE A 350 20.25 -3.20 -8.56
C ILE A 350 19.36 -2.49 -9.59
N PRO A 351 18.70 -3.23 -10.49
CA PRO A 351 17.90 -2.65 -11.56
C PRO A 351 16.61 -2.06 -11.01
N LEU A 352 16.53 -0.74 -10.96
CA LEU A 352 15.39 0.01 -10.43
C LEU A 352 15.18 1.27 -11.27
N LEU A 353 13.97 1.47 -11.78
CA LEU A 353 13.55 2.74 -12.33
C LEU A 353 12.94 3.61 -11.21
N SER A 354 13.62 4.69 -10.85
CA SER A 354 13.09 5.70 -9.93
C SER A 354 12.64 6.93 -10.74
N VAL A 355 11.37 7.29 -10.65
CA VAL A 355 10.82 8.48 -11.29
C VAL A 355 10.49 9.50 -10.21
N MET A 356 11.17 10.64 -10.24
CA MET A 356 11.00 11.68 -9.25
C MET A 356 9.67 12.41 -9.44
N HIS A 357 8.92 12.54 -8.36
CA HIS A 357 7.86 13.50 -8.19
C HIS A 357 8.47 14.77 -7.57
N ASN A 358 9.09 15.58 -8.42
CA ASN A 358 9.78 16.80 -8.02
C ASN A 358 8.80 17.96 -8.06
N ASN A 359 8.08 18.18 -6.97
CA ASN A 359 7.16 19.32 -6.79
C ASN A 359 7.79 20.44 -5.95
N ARG A 360 9.09 20.35 -5.67
CA ARG A 360 9.90 21.31 -4.92
C ARG A 360 9.40 21.59 -3.52
N GLY A 361 8.93 20.53 -2.82
CA GLY A 361 8.49 20.71 -1.44
C GLY A 361 7.77 19.56 -0.79
N TYR A 362 7.63 19.71 0.51
CA TYR A 362 6.78 18.87 1.36
C TYR A 362 5.34 19.36 1.28
N HIS A 363 4.67 19.05 0.18
CA HIS A 363 3.37 19.63 -0.14
C HIS A 363 2.25 19.23 0.84
N GLN A 364 2.30 18.00 1.37
CA GLN A 364 1.35 17.55 2.39
C GLN A 364 1.47 18.38 3.66
N GLU A 365 2.69 18.65 4.09
CA GLU A 365 2.99 19.49 5.25
C GLU A 365 2.58 20.94 5.00
N THR A 366 2.79 21.46 3.79
CA THR A 366 2.28 22.78 3.37
C THR A 366 0.78 22.87 3.58
N MET A 367 0.01 21.90 3.09
CA MET A 367 -1.44 21.85 3.24
C MET A 367 -1.87 21.71 4.70
N HIS A 368 -1.14 20.89 5.48
CA HIS A 368 -1.42 20.72 6.90
C HIS A 368 -1.20 22.01 7.68
N VAL A 369 -0.04 22.65 7.52
CA VAL A 369 0.28 23.93 8.16
C VAL A 369 -0.74 25.01 7.79
N GLN A 370 -1.12 25.11 6.51
CA GLN A 370 -2.15 26.05 6.08
C GLN A 370 -3.49 25.79 6.77
N ARG A 371 -3.94 24.54 6.82
CA ARG A 371 -5.19 24.16 7.47
C ARG A 371 -5.17 24.51 8.96
N MET A 372 -4.09 24.16 9.66
CA MET A 372 -3.95 24.42 11.09
C MET A 372 -3.81 25.90 11.42
N SER A 373 -3.14 26.66 10.53
CA SER A 373 -3.03 28.12 10.68
C SER A 373 -4.37 28.82 10.47
N ASN A 374 -5.13 28.42 9.46
CA ASN A 374 -6.47 28.96 9.19
C ASN A 374 -7.42 28.74 10.39
N ARG A 375 -7.37 27.56 11.01
CA ARG A 375 -8.18 27.27 12.22
C ARG A 375 -7.86 28.15 13.40
N ARG A 376 -6.61 28.61 13.50
CA ARG A 376 -6.14 29.44 14.62
C ARG A 376 -6.03 30.93 14.24
N ASN A 377 -6.59 31.33 13.10
CA ASN A 377 -6.45 32.69 12.57
C ASN A 377 -5.00 33.17 12.54
N ARG A 378 -4.05 32.28 12.21
CA ARG A 378 -2.63 32.57 12.09
C ARG A 378 -2.23 32.66 10.62
N VAL A 379 -1.15 33.40 10.35
CA VAL A 379 -0.59 33.51 9.01
C VAL A 379 0.17 32.22 8.69
N ALA A 380 -0.26 31.51 7.64
CA ALA A 380 0.42 30.29 7.15
C ALA A 380 1.59 30.62 6.20
N PHE A 381 1.52 31.78 5.52
CA PHE A 381 2.49 32.19 4.51
C PHE A 381 3.22 33.44 4.95
N VAL A 382 4.54 33.45 4.78
CA VAL A 382 5.39 34.60 5.02
C VAL A 382 5.94 35.11 3.67
N GLY A 383 5.46 36.27 3.23
CA GLY A 383 5.84 36.85 1.93
C GLY A 383 4.96 36.41 0.76
N LYS A 384 5.09 37.11 -0.38
CA LYS A 384 4.24 36.94 -1.57
C LYS A 384 4.49 35.61 -2.31
N ASP A 385 5.71 35.06 -2.22
CA ASP A 385 6.19 33.94 -3.04
C ASP A 385 6.64 32.74 -2.22
N LEU A 386 6.51 32.81 -0.90
CA LEU A 386 6.98 31.76 0.00
C LEU A 386 5.78 31.02 0.57
N GLY A 387 5.69 29.73 0.32
CA GLY A 387 4.80 28.84 1.03
C GLY A 387 5.11 28.82 2.53
N PRO A 388 4.45 27.96 3.34
CA PRO A 388 4.73 27.84 4.75
C PRO A 388 6.22 27.62 4.99
N LEU A 389 6.75 28.31 5.98
CA LEU A 389 8.16 28.28 6.33
C LEU A 389 8.62 26.82 6.55
N GLY A 390 9.72 26.43 5.91
CA GLY A 390 10.34 25.12 6.08
C GLY A 390 9.74 23.97 5.26
N THR A 391 8.75 24.25 4.40
CA THR A 391 8.14 23.17 3.56
C THR A 391 8.55 23.22 2.09
N ARG A 392 9.32 24.23 1.67
CA ARG A 392 9.83 24.35 0.30
C ARG A 392 11.22 23.79 0.13
N ILE A 393 11.48 23.17 -1.03
CA ILE A 393 12.80 22.66 -1.46
C ILE A 393 13.17 23.42 -2.73
N GLU A 394 13.42 24.72 -2.58
CA GLU A 394 13.78 25.65 -3.66
C GLU A 394 14.72 26.73 -3.13
N ASN A 395 15.36 27.46 -4.03
CA ASN A 395 16.30 28.54 -3.71
C ASN A 395 17.51 28.11 -2.86
N PRO A 396 18.40 27.19 -3.40
CA PRO A 396 18.41 26.71 -4.77
C PRO A 396 17.57 25.46 -4.99
N ASP A 397 17.10 25.25 -6.23
CA ASP A 397 16.48 24.00 -6.67
C ASP A 397 17.51 22.87 -6.67
N ILE A 398 17.10 21.69 -6.24
CA ILE A 398 17.96 20.49 -6.29
C ILE A 398 17.82 19.84 -7.67
N ASP A 399 18.94 19.57 -8.30
CA ASP A 399 19.03 18.78 -9.52
C ASP A 399 19.24 17.30 -9.14
N TYR A 400 18.14 16.55 -9.05
CA TYR A 400 18.18 15.14 -8.64
C TYR A 400 18.80 14.24 -9.71
N ALA A 401 18.78 14.65 -10.97
CA ALA A 401 19.47 13.94 -12.03
C ALA A 401 20.99 14.00 -11.83
N LYS A 402 21.57 15.17 -11.53
CA LYS A 402 22.99 15.31 -11.20
C LYS A 402 23.35 14.57 -9.91
N LEU A 403 22.48 14.62 -8.89
CA LEU A 403 22.67 13.89 -7.67
C LEU A 403 22.79 12.38 -7.93
N ALA A 404 21.89 11.80 -8.71
CA ALA A 404 21.91 10.39 -9.08
C ALA A 404 23.15 10.03 -9.93
N SER A 405 23.47 10.86 -10.92
CA SER A 405 24.67 10.68 -11.76
C SER A 405 25.95 10.68 -10.96
N SER A 406 26.10 11.57 -9.99
CA SER A 406 27.28 11.64 -9.11
C SER A 406 27.44 10.37 -8.26
N MET A 407 26.37 9.61 -8.05
CA MET A 407 26.35 8.35 -7.32
C MET A 407 26.41 7.11 -8.23
N GLY A 408 26.60 7.29 -9.54
CA GLY A 408 26.80 6.21 -10.50
C GLY A 408 25.54 5.59 -11.08
N ALA A 409 24.35 6.18 -10.87
CA ALA A 409 23.13 5.75 -11.51
C ALA A 409 22.95 6.42 -12.89
N TYR A 410 22.30 5.75 -13.83
CA TYR A 410 21.79 6.44 -15.02
C TYR A 410 20.83 7.55 -14.59
N SER A 411 20.87 8.70 -15.23
CA SER A 411 19.96 9.78 -14.88
C SER A 411 19.53 10.62 -16.09
N ALA A 412 18.33 11.20 -16.00
CA ALA A 412 17.79 12.15 -16.96
C ALA A 412 16.95 13.21 -16.23
N GLY A 413 17.00 14.43 -16.70
CA GLY A 413 16.24 15.58 -16.17
C GLY A 413 17.13 16.73 -15.69
N PRO A 414 16.54 17.75 -15.04
CA PRO A 414 15.11 17.87 -14.72
C PRO A 414 14.22 18.08 -15.97
N ILE A 415 13.16 17.28 -16.08
CA ILE A 415 12.23 17.34 -17.21
C ILE A 415 11.05 18.22 -16.84
N THR A 416 10.85 19.28 -17.59
CA THR A 416 9.79 20.28 -17.38
C THR A 416 8.75 20.28 -18.50
N ASP A 417 9.12 19.81 -19.71
CA ASP A 417 8.20 19.69 -20.84
C ASP A 417 7.66 18.25 -20.95
N PRO A 418 6.33 18.06 -20.98
CA PRO A 418 5.72 16.74 -21.15
C PRO A 418 6.22 15.97 -22.39
N LYS A 419 6.63 16.69 -23.44
CA LYS A 419 7.11 16.06 -24.70
C LYS A 419 8.45 15.34 -24.52
N ASP A 420 9.27 15.79 -23.57
CA ASP A 420 10.60 15.22 -23.32
C ASP A 420 10.53 13.99 -22.40
N LEU A 421 9.37 13.76 -21.76
CA LEU A 421 9.24 12.72 -20.74
C LEU A 421 9.33 11.30 -21.34
N ALA A 422 8.59 11.01 -22.39
CA ALA A 422 8.61 9.68 -23.02
C ALA A 422 9.99 9.28 -23.55
N PRO A 423 10.72 10.13 -24.29
CA PRO A 423 12.10 9.80 -24.73
C PRO A 423 13.06 9.54 -23.57
N ALA A 424 12.97 10.32 -22.48
CA ALA A 424 13.82 10.15 -21.31
C ALA A 424 13.51 8.83 -20.57
N LEU A 425 12.23 8.53 -20.36
CA LEU A 425 11.80 7.28 -19.75
C LEU A 425 12.23 6.06 -20.56
N LYS A 426 12.13 6.11 -21.89
CA LYS A 426 12.57 5.02 -22.78
C LYS A 426 14.04 4.69 -22.55
N LYS A 427 14.93 5.69 -22.51
CA LYS A 427 16.37 5.49 -22.26
C LYS A 427 16.61 4.95 -20.85
N ALA A 428 15.90 5.45 -19.85
CA ALA A 428 16.01 4.98 -18.47
C ALA A 428 15.57 3.51 -18.34
N VAL A 429 14.50 3.11 -19.01
CA VAL A 429 14.04 1.71 -19.05
C VAL A 429 15.11 0.80 -19.69
N GLU A 430 15.76 1.23 -20.76
CA GLU A 430 16.86 0.44 -21.36
C GLU A 430 18.06 0.31 -20.40
N ALA A 431 18.42 1.35 -19.65
CA ALA A 431 19.47 1.26 -18.63
C ALA A 431 19.10 0.24 -17.55
N VAL A 432 17.83 0.26 -17.07
CA VAL A 432 17.39 -0.71 -16.06
C VAL A 432 17.37 -2.14 -16.61
N LYS A 433 16.99 -2.34 -17.86
CA LYS A 433 17.05 -3.65 -18.54
C LYS A 433 18.49 -4.14 -18.70
N ALA A 434 19.44 -3.23 -18.81
CA ALA A 434 20.87 -3.54 -18.82
C ALA A 434 21.44 -3.85 -17.41
N GLY A 435 20.64 -3.78 -16.35
CA GLY A 435 21.02 -4.09 -14.98
C GLY A 435 21.50 -2.87 -14.17
N GLU A 436 21.26 -1.65 -14.63
CA GLU A 436 21.68 -0.43 -13.95
C GLU A 436 20.48 0.25 -13.26
N PRO A 437 20.67 0.88 -12.08
CA PRO A 437 19.63 1.75 -11.54
C PRO A 437 19.52 3.03 -12.38
N ALA A 438 18.30 3.52 -12.55
CA ALA A 438 18.02 4.73 -13.29
C ALA A 438 17.13 5.68 -12.49
N LEU A 439 17.41 6.99 -12.56
CA LEU A 439 16.59 8.04 -12.00
C LEU A 439 16.17 9.04 -13.09
N VAL A 440 14.88 9.31 -13.19
CA VAL A 440 14.34 10.36 -14.07
C VAL A 440 13.74 11.45 -13.20
N ASP A 441 14.38 12.63 -13.22
CA ASP A 441 13.89 13.81 -12.47
C ASP A 441 12.80 14.51 -13.28
N VAL A 442 11.57 14.49 -12.75
CA VAL A 442 10.39 15.08 -13.41
C VAL A 442 9.82 16.19 -12.55
N VAL A 443 9.85 17.42 -13.06
CA VAL A 443 9.24 18.58 -12.39
C VAL A 443 7.73 18.51 -12.58
N THR A 444 7.02 18.32 -11.47
CA THR A 444 5.59 18.01 -11.48
C THR A 444 4.77 19.07 -10.77
N GLN A 445 3.48 19.07 -11.08
CA GLN A 445 2.51 19.79 -10.28
C GLN A 445 2.49 19.22 -8.84
N PRO A 446 2.12 20.02 -7.85
CA PRO A 446 1.77 19.52 -6.53
C PRO A 446 0.67 18.46 -6.62
N ARG A 447 0.58 17.63 -5.59
CA ARG A 447 -0.40 16.55 -5.46
C ARG A 447 -1.85 17.06 -5.56
#